data_496cdc328e46cb18808a33d2be5b1abb
#
_entry.id   496cdc328e46cb18808a33d2be5b1abb
#
_cell.length_a   1.000
_cell.length_b   1.000
_cell.length_c   1.000
_cell.angle_alpha   90.00
_cell.angle_beta   90.00
_cell.angle_gamma   90.00
#
_symmetry.space_group_name_H-M   'P 1'
#
loop_
_entity.id
_entity.type
_entity.pdbx_description
1 polymer ?
#
loop_
_entity_poly.entity_id
_entity_poly.type
_entity_poly.pdbx_seq_one_letter_code
_entity_poly.pdbx_strand_id
1 'polypeptide(L)'
;FPLVALGGITPSNAPSFLRLGFRRVASLGYLQGLQLSELAEAVRTFCQPRLLLCGGIDPTSEAGITADARHAERLGVRCYTILTAITRQDSEAFHGLMPLPDAEIVGQLEALRRQDPPAAAKIGLVSSLHQVGLIASCIRRLFPLCQILWDPILRTSSGYQVLEEGDRAEIDRAISAVDLL
;
A
#
# COMPACT_ATOMS: atom_id res chain seq x y z
N PHE A 1 2.58 20.75 14.71
CA PHE A 1 3.08 21.64 13.66
C PHE A 1 3.74 20.79 12.58
N PRO A 2 3.48 21.06 11.27
CA PRO A 2 4.16 20.33 10.21
C PRO A 2 5.64 20.71 10.20
N LEU A 3 6.51 19.73 10.41
CA LEU A 3 7.95 19.90 10.29
C LEU A 3 8.35 20.01 8.82
N VAL A 4 9.27 20.90 8.51
CA VAL A 4 9.87 21.09 7.19
C VAL A 4 11.36 20.86 7.30
N ALA A 5 11.92 19.97 6.52
CA ALA A 5 13.37 19.79 6.41
C ALA A 5 13.94 20.77 5.38
N LEU A 6 14.98 21.52 5.77
CA LEU A 6 15.60 22.56 4.96
C LEU A 6 17.10 22.30 4.77
N GLY A 7 17.60 22.55 3.55
CA GLY A 7 19.03 22.50 3.23
C GLY A 7 19.60 21.10 3.05
N GLY A 8 20.53 20.94 2.15
CA GLY A 8 21.21 19.67 1.88
C GLY A 8 20.32 18.51 1.42
N ILE A 9 19.08 18.78 1.07
CA ILE A 9 18.12 17.76 0.63
C ILE A 9 18.36 17.42 -0.84
N THR A 10 18.51 16.14 -1.13
CA THR A 10 18.68 15.57 -2.47
C THR A 10 17.69 14.42 -2.67
N PRO A 11 17.43 13.96 -3.90
CA PRO A 11 16.60 12.78 -4.12
C PRO A 11 17.06 11.52 -3.35
N SER A 12 18.35 11.38 -3.14
CA SER A 12 18.93 10.23 -2.44
C SER A 12 18.70 10.25 -0.91
N ASN A 13 18.61 11.43 -0.29
CA ASN A 13 18.42 11.53 1.17
C ASN A 13 17.00 11.96 1.59
N ALA A 14 16.20 12.53 0.69
CA ALA A 14 14.83 12.95 0.98
C ALA A 14 13.95 11.84 1.59
N PRO A 15 14.03 10.56 1.14
CA PRO A 15 13.28 9.47 1.76
C PRO A 15 13.58 9.27 3.24
N SER A 16 14.82 9.58 3.69
CA SER A 16 15.20 9.46 5.11
C SER A 16 14.45 10.48 5.98
N PHE A 17 14.22 11.68 5.47
CA PHE A 17 13.44 12.69 6.19
C PHE A 17 11.96 12.32 6.26
N LEU A 18 11.41 11.71 5.21
CA LEU A 18 10.04 11.21 5.24
C LEU A 18 9.87 10.10 6.29
N ARG A 19 10.86 9.20 6.43
CA ARG A 19 10.87 8.17 7.49
C ARG A 19 10.92 8.76 8.90
N LEU A 20 11.52 9.93 9.06
CA LEU A 20 11.56 10.68 10.33
C LEU A 20 10.29 11.51 10.58
N GLY A 21 9.28 11.40 9.70
CA GLY A 21 8.01 12.09 9.87
C GLY A 21 7.94 13.49 9.24
N PHE A 22 8.96 13.93 8.51
CA PHE A 22 8.89 15.18 7.76
C PHE A 22 7.94 15.01 6.57
N ARG A 23 6.91 15.84 6.49
CA ARG A 23 5.93 15.85 5.38
C ARG A 23 6.30 16.82 4.27
N ARG A 24 7.27 17.69 4.50
CA ARG A 24 7.71 18.73 3.57
C ARG A 24 9.23 18.84 3.60
N VAL A 25 9.81 19.00 2.43
CA VAL A 25 11.24 19.26 2.27
C VAL A 25 11.43 20.46 1.36
N ALA A 26 12.50 21.21 1.56
CA ALA A 26 12.92 22.28 0.66
C ALA A 26 14.37 22.05 0.25
N SER A 27 14.63 22.08 -1.05
CA SER A 27 15.89 21.68 -1.66
C SER A 27 16.35 22.70 -2.70
N LEU A 28 16.55 23.95 -2.27
CA LEU A 28 16.93 25.01 -3.19
C LEU A 28 18.31 24.75 -3.84
N GLY A 29 19.32 24.41 -3.05
CA GLY A 29 20.68 24.21 -3.54
C GLY A 29 20.83 23.10 -4.55
N TYR A 30 20.04 22.01 -4.43
CA TYR A 30 20.02 20.95 -5.44
C TYR A 30 19.31 21.40 -6.73
N LEU A 31 18.20 22.12 -6.61
CA LEU A 31 17.37 22.51 -7.75
C LEU A 31 17.97 23.64 -8.61
N GLN A 32 18.80 24.50 -8.02
CA GLN A 32 19.42 25.63 -8.72
C GLN A 32 20.38 25.24 -9.85
N GLY A 33 20.95 24.04 -9.81
CA GLY A 33 21.88 23.55 -10.82
C GLY A 33 21.24 22.74 -11.97
N LEU A 34 19.91 22.52 -11.91
CA LEU A 34 19.22 21.64 -12.88
C LEU A 34 18.68 22.40 -14.07
N GLN A 35 18.74 21.77 -15.24
CA GLN A 35 17.98 22.20 -16.44
C GLN A 35 16.48 21.92 -16.23
N LEU A 36 15.61 22.56 -17.01
CA LEU A 36 14.16 22.44 -16.84
C LEU A 36 13.64 20.99 -16.90
N SER A 37 14.20 20.18 -17.80
CA SER A 37 13.88 18.76 -17.93
C SER A 37 14.31 17.96 -16.70
N GLU A 38 15.51 18.22 -16.17
CA GLU A 38 16.06 17.61 -14.97
C GLU A 38 15.28 18.03 -13.73
N LEU A 39 14.84 19.30 -13.68
CA LEU A 39 14.00 19.83 -12.62
C LEU A 39 12.66 19.10 -12.56
N ALA A 40 12.01 18.87 -13.71
CA ALA A 40 10.75 18.13 -13.77
C ALA A 40 10.91 16.69 -13.28
N GLU A 41 12.03 16.04 -13.59
CA GLU A 41 12.34 14.68 -13.11
C GLU A 41 12.66 14.68 -11.61
N ALA A 42 13.45 15.63 -11.14
CA ALA A 42 13.75 15.79 -9.71
C ALA A 42 12.47 16.01 -8.89
N VAL A 43 11.58 16.88 -9.34
CA VAL A 43 10.28 17.13 -8.68
C VAL A 43 9.44 15.86 -8.66
N ARG A 44 9.34 15.13 -9.76
CA ARG A 44 8.66 13.82 -9.79
C ARG A 44 9.25 12.85 -8.78
N THR A 45 10.56 12.74 -8.72
CA THR A 45 11.25 11.84 -7.78
C THR A 45 11.02 12.21 -6.32
N PHE A 46 11.02 13.52 -5.99
CA PHE A 46 10.74 14.01 -4.63
C PHE A 46 9.27 13.85 -4.23
N CYS A 47 8.36 14.02 -5.16
CA CYS A 47 6.92 14.11 -4.89
C CYS A 47 6.17 12.83 -5.26
N GLN A 48 6.86 11.80 -5.76
CA GLN A 48 6.19 10.58 -6.21
C GLN A 48 5.60 9.82 -5.02
N PRO A 49 4.26 9.78 -4.88
CA PRO A 49 3.64 9.03 -3.81
C PRO A 49 3.92 7.53 -4.00
N ARG A 50 4.02 6.80 -2.91
CA ARG A 50 4.06 5.34 -2.92
C ARG A 50 2.80 4.80 -2.30
N LEU A 51 2.23 3.78 -2.91
CA LEU A 51 1.12 3.02 -2.37
C LEU A 51 1.62 1.66 -1.88
N LEU A 52 1.00 1.17 -0.83
CA LEU A 52 1.11 -0.20 -0.40
C LEU A 52 -0.19 -0.92 -0.75
N LEU A 53 -0.10 -1.94 -1.57
CA LEU A 53 -1.24 -2.72 -2.04
C LEU A 53 -1.20 -4.09 -1.38
N CYS A 54 -2.18 -4.41 -0.55
CA CYS A 54 -2.34 -5.70 0.11
C CYS A 54 -3.54 -6.42 -0.48
N GLY A 55 -3.36 -7.62 -1.03
CA GLY A 55 -4.48 -8.34 -1.65
C GLY A 55 -4.07 -9.64 -2.33
N GLY A 56 -5.04 -10.28 -2.97
CA GLY A 56 -4.82 -11.50 -3.73
C GLY A 56 -4.18 -11.24 -5.09
N ILE A 57 -3.44 -12.23 -5.59
CA ILE A 57 -2.96 -12.22 -6.97
C ILE A 57 -3.97 -12.93 -7.87
N ASP A 58 -4.32 -12.27 -8.97
CA ASP A 58 -5.13 -12.81 -10.05
C ASP A 58 -4.20 -13.24 -11.21
N PRO A 59 -4.23 -14.53 -11.65
CA PRO A 59 -3.41 -15.00 -12.76
C PRO A 59 -3.69 -14.26 -14.07
N THR A 60 -4.92 -13.78 -14.28
CA THR A 60 -5.28 -13.01 -15.49
C THR A 60 -4.80 -11.57 -15.44
N SER A 61 -4.45 -11.08 -14.26
CA SER A 61 -4.11 -9.67 -14.00
C SER A 61 -5.24 -8.68 -14.32
N GLU A 62 -6.49 -9.14 -14.35
CA GLU A 62 -7.68 -8.29 -14.54
C GLU A 62 -8.18 -7.71 -13.23
N ALA A 63 -7.84 -8.36 -12.11
CA ALA A 63 -8.20 -7.95 -10.75
C ALA A 63 -7.00 -8.05 -9.79
N GLY A 64 -7.26 -7.86 -8.49
CA GLY A 64 -6.28 -8.02 -7.42
C GLY A 64 -5.13 -7.02 -7.46
N ILE A 65 -4.06 -7.34 -6.73
CA ILE A 65 -2.90 -6.43 -6.58
C ILE A 65 -2.20 -6.12 -7.90
N THR A 66 -2.26 -7.02 -8.88
CA THR A 66 -1.62 -6.85 -10.19
C THR A 66 -2.33 -5.77 -11.01
N ALA A 67 -3.66 -5.80 -11.02
CA ALA A 67 -4.46 -4.78 -11.67
C ALA A 67 -4.31 -3.41 -10.98
N ASP A 68 -4.37 -3.39 -9.65
CA ASP A 68 -4.20 -2.18 -8.84
C ASP A 68 -2.81 -1.54 -9.10
N ALA A 69 -1.73 -2.34 -9.08
CA ALA A 69 -0.38 -1.87 -9.34
C ALA A 69 -0.24 -1.27 -10.75
N ARG A 70 -0.79 -1.93 -11.76
CA ARG A 70 -0.79 -1.43 -13.14
C ARG A 70 -1.55 -0.12 -13.31
N HIS A 71 -2.67 0.05 -12.60
CA HIS A 71 -3.42 1.31 -12.62
C HIS A 71 -2.65 2.44 -11.92
N ALA A 72 -2.06 2.16 -10.77
CA ALA A 72 -1.24 3.12 -10.05
C ALA A 72 -0.02 3.57 -10.88
N GLU A 73 0.64 2.64 -11.56
CA GLU A 73 1.78 2.95 -12.43
C GLU A 73 1.39 3.88 -13.60
N ARG A 74 0.21 3.67 -14.21
CA ARG A 74 -0.33 4.58 -15.25
C ARG A 74 -0.56 5.99 -14.73
N LEU A 75 -0.80 6.15 -13.44
CA LEU A 75 -0.94 7.45 -12.75
C LEU A 75 0.40 8.00 -12.25
N GLY A 76 1.52 7.35 -12.56
CA GLY A 76 2.85 7.74 -12.10
C GLY A 76 3.10 7.46 -10.62
N VAL A 77 2.34 6.55 -10.02
CA VAL A 77 2.45 6.16 -8.62
C VAL A 77 3.21 4.84 -8.50
N ARG A 78 4.24 4.80 -7.66
CA ARG A 78 4.98 3.57 -7.36
C ARG A 78 4.26 2.75 -6.31
N CYS A 79 4.29 1.42 -6.45
CA CYS A 79 3.63 0.51 -5.51
C CYS A 79 4.62 -0.45 -4.86
N TYR A 80 4.32 -0.78 -3.60
CA TYR A 80 4.73 -2.01 -2.94
C TYR A 80 3.54 -2.94 -2.93
N THR A 81 3.77 -4.23 -3.06
CA THR A 81 2.72 -5.24 -3.06
C THR A 81 2.94 -6.26 -1.96
N ILE A 82 1.88 -6.57 -1.23
CA ILE A 82 1.81 -7.60 -0.19
C ILE A 82 0.77 -8.61 -0.63
N LEU A 83 1.19 -9.83 -0.83
CA LEU A 83 0.29 -10.91 -1.20
C LEU A 83 -0.42 -11.45 0.05
N THR A 84 -1.74 -11.53 -0.01
CA THR A 84 -2.59 -12.08 1.06
C THR A 84 -3.18 -13.43 0.69
N ALA A 85 -3.36 -13.69 -0.62
CA ALA A 85 -3.88 -14.94 -1.14
C ALA A 85 -3.45 -15.15 -2.59
N ILE A 86 -3.38 -16.42 -2.99
CA ILE A 86 -3.25 -16.84 -4.40
C ILE A 86 -4.64 -17.27 -4.86
N THR A 87 -5.20 -16.63 -5.89
CA THR A 87 -6.47 -17.03 -6.45
C THR A 87 -6.29 -17.99 -7.63
N ARG A 88 -7.28 -18.82 -7.82
CA ARG A 88 -7.43 -19.66 -9.00
C ARG A 88 -8.68 -19.17 -9.73
N GLN A 89 -8.47 -18.38 -10.77
CA GLN A 89 -9.55 -17.79 -11.55
C GLN A 89 -9.11 -17.57 -12.98
N ASP A 90 -10.08 -17.43 -13.86
CA ASP A 90 -9.94 -17.04 -15.25
C ASP A 90 -10.98 -15.95 -15.58
N SER A 91 -11.13 -15.59 -16.86
CA SER A 91 -12.08 -14.57 -17.31
C SER A 91 -13.57 -14.97 -17.13
N GLU A 92 -13.85 -16.26 -16.90
CA GLU A 92 -15.21 -16.77 -16.82
C GLU A 92 -15.62 -17.09 -15.37
N ALA A 93 -14.69 -17.58 -14.54
CA ALA A 93 -15.01 -18.10 -13.22
C ALA A 93 -13.90 -17.92 -12.18
N PHE A 94 -14.34 -17.87 -10.93
CA PHE A 94 -13.48 -17.98 -9.75
C PHE A 94 -13.54 -19.41 -9.21
N HIS A 95 -12.39 -20.10 -9.21
CA HIS A 95 -12.26 -21.51 -8.83
C HIS A 95 -11.80 -21.72 -7.39
N GLY A 96 -11.50 -20.64 -6.67
CA GLY A 96 -11.09 -20.66 -5.28
C GLY A 96 -9.83 -19.85 -4.99
N LEU A 97 -9.47 -19.80 -3.74
CA LEU A 97 -8.27 -19.12 -3.27
C LEU A 97 -7.48 -19.99 -2.27
N MET A 98 -6.20 -19.71 -2.19
CA MET A 98 -5.31 -20.19 -1.14
C MET A 98 -4.87 -18.98 -0.33
N PRO A 99 -5.35 -18.79 0.91
CA PRO A 99 -4.89 -17.71 1.76
C PRO A 99 -3.44 -17.91 2.15
N LEU A 100 -2.67 -16.84 2.26
CA LEU A 100 -1.35 -16.91 2.84
C LEU A 100 -1.43 -16.92 4.37
N PRO A 101 -0.52 -17.66 5.03
CA PRO A 101 -0.40 -17.60 6.48
C PRO A 101 -0.06 -16.18 6.97
N ASP A 102 -0.55 -15.82 8.14
CA ASP A 102 -0.29 -14.51 8.75
C ASP A 102 1.20 -14.19 8.87
N ALA A 103 2.02 -15.19 9.19
CA ALA A 103 3.47 -15.04 9.28
C ALA A 103 4.11 -14.60 7.97
N GLU A 104 3.62 -15.10 6.83
CA GLU A 104 4.11 -14.71 5.51
C GLU A 104 3.69 -13.28 5.15
N ILE A 105 2.46 -12.88 5.49
CA ILE A 105 1.97 -11.51 5.28
C ILE A 105 2.81 -10.53 6.12
N VAL A 106 3.04 -10.84 7.39
CA VAL A 106 3.88 -10.04 8.27
C VAL A 106 5.32 -9.98 7.77
N GLY A 107 5.88 -11.11 7.32
CA GLY A 107 7.23 -11.18 6.77
C GLY A 107 7.43 -10.28 5.55
N GLN A 108 6.46 -10.24 4.64
CA GLN A 108 6.48 -9.32 3.49
C GLN A 108 6.46 -7.85 3.92
N LEU A 109 5.61 -7.48 4.90
CA LEU A 109 5.54 -6.12 5.45
C LEU A 109 6.85 -5.71 6.12
N GLU A 110 7.44 -6.59 6.95
CA GLU A 110 8.73 -6.33 7.61
C GLU A 110 9.88 -6.15 6.61
N ALA A 111 9.87 -6.86 5.48
CA ALA A 111 10.87 -6.69 4.43
C ALA A 111 10.88 -5.25 3.86
N LEU A 112 9.74 -4.54 3.94
CA LEU A 112 9.63 -3.15 3.50
C LEU A 112 10.09 -2.12 4.54
N ARG A 113 10.47 -2.54 5.75
CA ARG A 113 10.81 -1.66 6.88
C ARG A 113 11.83 -0.57 6.56
N ARG A 114 12.77 -0.85 5.66
CA ARG A 114 13.85 0.07 5.27
C ARG A 114 13.58 0.81 3.97
N GLN A 115 12.41 0.55 3.37
CA GLN A 115 12.01 1.21 2.14
C GLN A 115 11.40 2.59 2.44
N ASP A 116 11.23 3.39 1.40
CA ASP A 116 10.52 4.66 1.50
C ASP A 116 9.08 4.43 1.97
N PRO A 117 8.59 5.18 2.96
CA PRO A 117 7.28 4.94 3.52
C PRO A 117 6.17 5.20 2.49
N PRO A 118 5.18 4.31 2.38
CA PRO A 118 4.01 4.56 1.56
C PRO A 118 3.17 5.69 2.15
N ALA A 119 2.59 6.52 1.29
CA ALA A 119 1.67 7.58 1.69
C ALA A 119 0.30 7.01 2.08
N ALA A 120 -0.12 5.94 1.39
CA ALA A 120 -1.36 5.24 1.66
C ALA A 120 -1.19 3.74 1.41
N ALA A 121 -2.06 2.96 2.03
CA ALA A 121 -2.19 1.52 1.83
C ALA A 121 -3.63 1.19 1.44
N LYS A 122 -3.80 0.29 0.47
CA LYS A 122 -5.07 -0.35 0.16
C LYS A 122 -5.01 -1.80 0.65
N ILE A 123 -5.96 -2.19 1.46
CA ILE A 123 -6.22 -3.58 1.82
C ILE A 123 -7.42 -4.03 0.97
N GLY A 124 -7.20 -4.95 0.06
CA GLY A 124 -8.24 -5.55 -0.78
C GLY A 124 -8.62 -6.93 -0.27
N LEU A 125 -8.47 -7.96 -1.11
CA LEU A 125 -8.83 -9.33 -0.78
C LEU A 125 -8.00 -9.86 0.40
N VAL A 126 -8.71 -10.27 1.44
CA VAL A 126 -8.20 -10.98 2.62
C VAL A 126 -9.13 -12.15 2.93
N SER A 127 -8.66 -13.17 3.62
CA SER A 127 -9.46 -14.34 3.95
C SER A 127 -10.27 -14.21 5.24
N SER A 128 -9.93 -13.24 6.12
CA SER A 128 -10.61 -13.04 7.40
C SER A 128 -10.53 -11.58 7.86
N LEU A 129 -11.47 -11.18 8.73
CA LEU A 129 -11.45 -9.88 9.42
C LEU A 129 -10.21 -9.73 10.31
N HIS A 130 -9.72 -10.84 10.87
CA HIS A 130 -8.47 -10.86 11.63
C HIS A 130 -7.29 -10.34 10.79
N GLN A 131 -7.17 -10.78 9.52
CA GLN A 131 -6.10 -10.32 8.64
C GLN A 131 -6.16 -8.82 8.36
N VAL A 132 -7.34 -8.19 8.30
CA VAL A 132 -7.47 -6.73 8.18
C VAL A 132 -6.78 -6.06 9.37
N GLY A 133 -7.12 -6.45 10.60
CA GLY A 133 -6.53 -5.91 11.82
C GLY A 133 -5.02 -6.15 11.92
N LEU A 134 -4.57 -7.34 11.55
CA LEU A 134 -3.15 -7.72 11.53
C LEU A 134 -2.36 -6.82 10.57
N ILE A 135 -2.81 -6.70 9.33
CA ILE A 135 -2.15 -5.88 8.30
C ILE A 135 -2.14 -4.40 8.73
N ALA A 136 -3.28 -3.87 9.17
CA ALA A 136 -3.39 -2.50 9.62
C ALA A 136 -2.46 -2.19 10.80
N SER A 137 -2.39 -3.08 11.80
CA SER A 137 -1.49 -2.94 12.95
C SER A 137 -0.02 -2.96 12.54
N CYS A 138 0.36 -3.84 11.61
CA CYS A 138 1.73 -3.87 11.07
C CYS A 138 2.07 -2.59 10.31
N ILE A 139 1.15 -2.09 9.46
CA ILE A 139 1.34 -0.84 8.72
C ILE A 139 1.50 0.34 9.69
N ARG A 140 0.64 0.45 10.70
CA ARG A 140 0.73 1.51 11.73
C ARG A 140 2.07 1.51 12.44
N ARG A 141 2.58 0.32 12.78
CA ARG A 141 3.87 0.16 13.45
C ARG A 141 5.06 0.51 12.55
N LEU A 142 5.04 0.09 11.28
CA LEU A 142 6.14 0.29 10.34
C LEU A 142 6.10 1.68 9.68
N PHE A 143 4.91 2.17 9.39
CA PHE A 143 4.65 3.40 8.63
C PHE A 143 3.56 4.24 9.32
N PRO A 144 3.85 4.87 10.47
CA PRO A 144 2.83 5.52 11.33
C PRO A 144 1.99 6.61 10.64
N LEU A 145 2.47 7.14 9.52
CA LEU A 145 1.82 8.22 8.78
C LEU A 145 1.08 7.73 7.52
N CYS A 146 1.11 6.44 7.25
CA CYS A 146 0.41 5.82 6.12
C CYS A 146 -1.10 5.84 6.38
N GLN A 147 -1.86 6.36 5.45
CA GLN A 147 -3.33 6.24 5.48
C GLN A 147 -3.75 4.85 5.00
N ILE A 148 -4.67 4.22 5.69
CA ILE A 148 -5.10 2.86 5.39
C ILE A 148 -6.56 2.89 4.90
N LEU A 149 -6.76 2.42 3.67
CA LEU A 149 -8.08 2.17 3.09
C LEU A 149 -8.30 0.67 3.04
N TRP A 150 -9.47 0.22 3.47
CA TRP A 150 -9.93 -1.15 3.26
C TRP A 150 -11.04 -1.17 2.23
N ASP A 151 -10.85 -1.95 1.16
CA ASP A 151 -11.83 -2.24 0.11
C ASP A 151 -12.32 -3.68 0.34
N PRO A 152 -13.43 -3.88 1.11
CA PRO A 152 -13.88 -5.21 1.53
C PRO A 152 -14.44 -6.01 0.36
N ILE A 153 -13.80 -7.12 0.02
CA ILE A 153 -14.29 -8.08 -0.96
C ILE A 153 -14.97 -9.23 -0.21
N LEU A 154 -16.28 -9.10 -0.02
CA LEU A 154 -17.08 -10.10 0.67
C LEU A 154 -17.32 -11.31 -0.22
N ARG A 155 -17.62 -11.05 -1.50
CA ARG A 155 -17.90 -12.08 -2.52
C ARG A 155 -17.27 -11.69 -3.85
N THR A 156 -16.88 -12.68 -4.64
CA THR A 156 -16.50 -12.44 -6.03
C THR A 156 -17.73 -12.12 -6.88
N SER A 157 -17.50 -11.59 -8.08
CA SER A 157 -18.56 -11.39 -9.08
C SER A 157 -19.31 -12.67 -9.44
N SER A 158 -18.63 -13.82 -9.34
CA SER A 158 -19.24 -15.15 -9.55
C SER A 158 -19.97 -15.71 -8.31
N GLY A 159 -20.04 -14.93 -7.21
CA GLY A 159 -20.79 -15.31 -5.99
C GLY A 159 -20.02 -16.13 -4.96
N TYR A 160 -18.74 -16.44 -5.21
CA TYR A 160 -17.92 -17.15 -4.22
C TYR A 160 -17.69 -16.30 -2.97
N GLN A 161 -17.96 -16.86 -1.79
CA GLN A 161 -17.73 -16.19 -0.50
C GLN A 161 -16.23 -16.13 -0.23
N VAL A 162 -15.67 -14.92 -0.19
CA VAL A 162 -14.21 -14.68 0.03
C VAL A 162 -13.93 -14.46 1.50
N LEU A 163 -14.68 -13.54 2.10
CA LEU A 163 -14.53 -13.17 3.50
C LEU A 163 -15.57 -13.93 4.31
N GLU A 164 -15.11 -14.65 5.34
CA GLU A 164 -16.02 -15.30 6.28
C GLU A 164 -16.86 -14.26 7.05
N GLU A 165 -18.10 -14.64 7.35
CA GLU A 165 -18.96 -13.80 8.16
C GLU A 165 -18.39 -13.71 9.59
N GLY A 166 -18.11 -12.50 10.02
CA GLY A 166 -17.68 -12.21 11.39
C GLY A 166 -18.84 -11.74 12.26
N ASP A 167 -18.64 -11.83 13.55
CA ASP A 167 -19.57 -11.18 14.48
C ASP A 167 -19.42 -9.64 14.43
N ARG A 168 -20.41 -8.96 15.06
CA ARG A 168 -20.42 -7.49 15.07
C ARG A 168 -19.14 -6.90 15.64
N ALA A 169 -18.58 -7.50 16.67
CA ALA A 169 -17.37 -7.00 17.32
C ALA A 169 -16.12 -7.17 16.46
N GLU A 170 -16.04 -8.23 15.66
CA GLU A 170 -14.95 -8.43 14.70
C GLU A 170 -15.02 -7.41 13.56
N ILE A 171 -16.22 -7.15 13.03
CA ILE A 171 -16.47 -6.14 12.02
C ILE A 171 -16.07 -4.75 12.54
N ASP A 172 -16.54 -4.38 13.72
CA ASP A 172 -16.25 -3.09 14.35
C ASP A 172 -14.74 -2.92 14.60
N ARG A 173 -14.02 -3.98 14.99
CA ARG A 173 -12.55 -3.96 15.13
C ARG A 173 -11.85 -3.74 13.79
N ALA A 174 -12.25 -4.44 12.75
CA ALA A 174 -11.66 -4.30 11.42
C ALA A 174 -11.86 -2.88 10.84
N ILE A 175 -13.07 -2.33 10.96
CA ILE A 175 -13.39 -0.97 10.53
C ILE A 175 -12.58 0.06 11.33
N SER A 176 -12.48 -0.12 12.66
CA SER A 176 -11.73 0.81 13.53
C SER A 176 -10.21 0.80 13.29
N ALA A 177 -9.70 -0.24 12.64
CA ALA A 177 -8.27 -0.38 12.35
C ALA A 177 -7.83 0.45 11.13
N VAL A 178 -8.76 0.92 10.30
CA VAL A 178 -8.49 1.60 9.03
C VAL A 178 -9.00 3.05 9.06
N ASP A 179 -8.55 3.88 8.12
CA ASP A 179 -8.95 5.30 8.06
C ASP A 179 -10.15 5.51 7.12
N LEU A 180 -10.28 4.65 6.11
CA LEU A 180 -11.32 4.72 5.08
C LEU A 180 -11.83 3.31 4.75
N LEU A 181 -13.11 3.25 4.36
CA LEU A 181 -13.80 2.04 3.92
C LEU A 181 -14.36 2.26 2.51
#